data_174f1c685a5284fc2b1ab19de6d4ba07
#
_entry.id   174f1c685a5284fc2b1ab19de6d4ba07
#
_cell.length_a   1.000
_cell.length_b   1.000
_cell.length_c   1.000
_cell.angle_alpha   90.00
_cell.angle_beta   90.00
_cell.angle_gamma   90.00
#
_symmetry.space_group_name_H-M   'P 1'
#
loop_
_entity.id
_entity.type
_entity.pdbx_description
1 polymer ?
#
loop_
_entity_poly.entity_id
_entity_poly.type
_entity_poly.pdbx_seq_one_letter_code
_entity_poly.pdbx_strand_id
1 'polypeptide(L)'
;MDRATVARYADMDDMTPKPPMDRRRGSKIDPYAALVDEWLEADRMLPRRQRHTARRVHDRLRAETGYDGEYTTTPGYVRRWREANRSGSDGYGELVWAPGVAQIDFGVAKARIAGELVDDHCLVVTFPRSNMRYVTSLPGENAECLCHGLVEVFEHIGGVPPVIVMDNATGAGRRNARGEVTPAAVFDAFLAHHRIDARFCDPYSGWEKGAVENAVGFLRRNLMVPPLEAETHAQLGRIMLDRCDALAASSRHYRRGTAIGDVFGEDRAALMPLPSTTFDPIRWESRRADKYGQIDIDSNRYLAGAALHGRACQVICVWGVFYK
;
A
#
# COMPACT_ATOMS: atom_id res chain seq x y z
N MET A 1 -34.97 -40.43 27.40
CA MET A 1 -33.61 -40.64 27.96
C MET A 1 -33.42 -42.14 28.19
N ASP A 2 -32.32 -42.71 27.72
CA ASP A 2 -32.07 -44.15 27.85
C ASP A 2 -31.78 -44.51 29.32
N ARG A 3 -32.29 -45.69 29.78
CA ARG A 3 -32.15 -46.19 31.15
C ARG A 3 -30.68 -46.31 31.61
N ALA A 4 -29.79 -46.70 30.69
CA ALA A 4 -28.35 -46.78 30.95
C ALA A 4 -27.71 -45.38 31.17
N THR A 5 -28.21 -44.35 30.54
CA THR A 5 -27.78 -42.97 30.74
C THR A 5 -28.20 -42.44 32.10
N VAL A 6 -29.45 -42.74 32.53
CA VAL A 6 -29.95 -42.34 33.86
C VAL A 6 -29.17 -43.03 34.97
N ALA A 7 -28.92 -44.36 34.90
CA ALA A 7 -28.16 -45.10 35.89
C ALA A 7 -26.73 -44.54 36.01
N ARG A 8 -26.08 -44.23 34.92
CA ARG A 8 -24.72 -43.65 34.90
C ARG A 8 -24.61 -42.29 35.61
N TYR A 9 -25.65 -41.46 35.53
CA TYR A 9 -25.67 -40.15 36.19
C TYR A 9 -26.18 -40.23 37.64
N ALA A 10 -26.98 -41.26 38.00
CA ALA A 10 -27.50 -41.43 39.35
C ALA A 10 -26.40 -41.76 40.38
N ASP A 11 -25.33 -42.43 39.95
CA ASP A 11 -24.21 -42.83 40.79
C ASP A 11 -22.99 -41.86 40.71
N MET A 12 -23.15 -40.68 40.09
CA MET A 12 -22.09 -39.69 40.00
C MET A 12 -22.20 -38.64 41.10
N ASP A 13 -21.19 -38.58 41.98
CA ASP A 13 -21.07 -37.56 43.04
C ASP A 13 -20.67 -36.18 42.46
N ASP A 14 -20.05 -36.15 41.30
CA ASP A 14 -19.62 -34.93 40.62
C ASP A 14 -20.15 -34.88 39.17
N MET A 15 -21.08 -33.96 38.91
CA MET A 15 -21.69 -33.72 37.60
C MET A 15 -20.96 -32.62 36.78
N THR A 16 -19.79 -32.15 37.25
CA THR A 16 -19.02 -31.15 36.52
C THR A 16 -18.62 -31.66 35.12
N PRO A 17 -18.96 -30.96 34.04
CA PRO A 17 -18.59 -31.41 32.70
C PRO A 17 -17.07 -31.51 32.56
N LYS A 18 -16.58 -32.75 32.38
CA LYS A 18 -15.15 -32.93 32.07
C LYS A 18 -14.85 -32.38 30.66
N PRO A 19 -13.81 -31.60 30.52
CA PRO A 19 -13.41 -31.13 29.18
C PRO A 19 -13.19 -32.36 28.26
N PRO A 20 -13.56 -32.27 27.00
CA PRO A 20 -13.37 -33.36 26.06
C PRO A 20 -11.88 -33.75 26.04
N MET A 21 -11.59 -35.01 26.29
CA MET A 21 -10.24 -35.56 26.20
C MET A 21 -9.77 -35.40 24.75
N ASP A 22 -8.68 -34.65 24.53
CA ASP A 22 -8.08 -34.43 23.22
C ASP A 22 -7.55 -35.79 22.70
N ARG A 23 -8.41 -36.54 22.00
CA ARG A 23 -8.03 -37.81 21.35
C ARG A 23 -7.24 -37.45 20.10
N ARG A 24 -5.93 -37.14 20.25
CA ARG A 24 -5.03 -37.07 19.13
C ARG A 24 -4.99 -38.41 18.42
N ARG A 25 -5.68 -38.52 17.30
CA ARG A 25 -5.45 -39.60 16.35
C ARG A 25 -4.05 -39.38 15.77
N GLY A 26 -3.18 -40.39 15.87
CA GLY A 26 -1.86 -40.37 15.27
C GLY A 26 -1.95 -39.99 13.79
N SER A 27 -1.07 -39.14 13.34
CA SER A 27 -0.98 -38.68 11.94
C SER A 27 0.12 -39.44 11.19
N LYS A 28 -0.08 -39.73 9.92
CA LYS A 28 0.97 -40.34 9.08
C LYS A 28 2.28 -39.55 9.03
N ILE A 29 2.24 -38.25 9.38
CA ILE A 29 3.44 -37.40 9.43
C ILE A 29 4.21 -37.54 10.76
N ASP A 30 3.58 -38.06 11.83
CA ASP A 30 4.20 -38.14 13.16
C ASP A 30 5.53 -38.90 13.21
N PRO A 31 5.74 -40.03 12.47
CA PRO A 31 7.04 -40.68 12.40
C PRO A 31 8.17 -39.82 11.81
N TYR A 32 7.81 -38.81 11.02
CA TYR A 32 8.73 -37.90 10.34
C TYR A 32 8.81 -36.50 11.01
N ALA A 33 8.14 -36.33 12.16
CA ALA A 33 8.03 -35.08 12.85
C ALA A 33 9.39 -34.43 13.12
N ALA A 34 10.34 -35.20 13.69
CA ALA A 34 11.69 -34.71 14.01
C ALA A 34 12.42 -34.15 12.79
N LEU A 35 12.31 -34.82 11.63
CA LEU A 35 12.96 -34.38 10.40
C LEU A 35 12.31 -33.11 9.84
N VAL A 36 10.98 -33.01 9.89
CA VAL A 36 10.26 -31.80 9.46
C VAL A 36 10.58 -30.63 10.39
N ASP A 37 10.66 -30.86 11.69
CA ASP A 37 10.99 -29.84 12.68
C ASP A 37 12.41 -29.29 12.44
N GLU A 38 13.38 -30.15 12.14
CA GLU A 38 14.75 -29.73 11.77
C GLU A 38 14.75 -28.80 10.55
N TRP A 39 13.99 -29.15 9.49
CA TRP A 39 13.90 -28.30 8.31
C TRP A 39 13.24 -26.95 8.60
N LEU A 40 12.19 -26.95 9.40
CA LEU A 40 11.47 -25.72 9.75
C LEU A 40 12.28 -24.84 10.71
N GLU A 41 13.09 -25.44 11.58
CA GLU A 41 14.02 -24.70 12.44
C GLU A 41 15.15 -24.06 11.63
N ALA A 42 15.74 -24.79 10.67
CA ALA A 42 16.74 -24.26 9.75
C ALA A 42 16.15 -23.08 8.90
N ASP A 43 14.87 -23.14 8.54
CA ASP A 43 14.20 -22.06 7.83
C ASP A 43 14.21 -20.72 8.59
N ARG A 44 14.29 -20.74 9.92
CA ARG A 44 14.26 -19.51 10.73
C ARG A 44 15.45 -18.59 10.43
N MET A 45 16.57 -19.17 10.03
CA MET A 45 17.78 -18.43 9.65
C MET A 45 17.73 -17.91 8.20
N LEU A 46 16.72 -18.31 7.42
CA LEU A 46 16.62 -17.95 6.01
C LEU A 46 15.62 -16.80 5.77
N PRO A 47 15.81 -16.00 4.71
CA PRO A 47 14.83 -15.03 4.28
C PRO A 47 13.47 -15.69 3.98
N ARG A 48 12.37 -15.03 4.33
CA ARG A 48 10.99 -15.57 4.20
C ARG A 48 10.69 -16.20 2.83
N ARG A 49 11.24 -15.63 1.75
CA ARG A 49 11.05 -16.12 0.37
C ARG A 49 11.80 -17.43 0.06
N GLN A 50 12.75 -17.83 0.91
CA GLN A 50 13.53 -19.06 0.77
C GLN A 50 13.13 -20.14 1.78
N ARG A 51 12.11 -19.90 2.61
CA ARG A 51 11.60 -20.86 3.60
C ARG A 51 10.69 -21.89 2.92
N HIS A 52 10.67 -23.10 3.46
CA HIS A 52 9.78 -24.16 2.99
C HIS A 52 8.31 -23.72 3.05
N THR A 53 7.58 -23.88 1.96
CA THR A 53 6.12 -23.91 2.00
C THR A 53 5.64 -25.29 2.46
N ALA A 54 4.40 -25.39 2.95
CA ALA A 54 3.84 -26.71 3.32
C ALA A 54 3.87 -27.69 2.14
N ARG A 55 3.70 -27.20 0.91
CA ARG A 55 3.83 -27.99 -0.31
C ARG A 55 5.26 -28.51 -0.47
N ARG A 56 6.24 -27.66 -0.30
CA ARG A 56 7.65 -28.06 -0.43
C ARG A 56 8.06 -29.07 0.63
N VAL A 57 7.57 -28.91 1.89
CA VAL A 57 7.77 -29.92 2.96
C VAL A 57 7.20 -31.27 2.54
N HIS A 58 5.97 -31.31 2.03
CA HIS A 58 5.34 -32.54 1.56
C HIS A 58 6.12 -33.22 0.43
N ASP A 59 6.49 -32.45 -0.60
CA ASP A 59 7.21 -32.98 -1.76
C ASP A 59 8.60 -33.51 -1.37
N ARG A 60 9.27 -32.81 -0.44
CA ARG A 60 10.56 -33.21 0.12
C ARG A 60 10.47 -34.50 0.94
N LEU A 61 9.43 -34.60 1.81
CA LEU A 61 9.17 -35.84 2.57
C LEU A 61 8.99 -37.04 1.65
N ARG A 62 8.20 -36.89 0.58
CA ARG A 62 8.00 -37.99 -0.38
C ARG A 62 9.29 -38.40 -1.08
N ALA A 63 10.09 -37.42 -1.48
CA ALA A 63 11.33 -37.66 -2.21
C ALA A 63 12.43 -38.29 -1.34
N GLU A 64 12.57 -37.84 -0.07
CA GLU A 64 13.70 -38.23 0.78
C GLU A 64 13.38 -39.41 1.71
N THR A 65 12.09 -39.63 2.06
CA THR A 65 11.73 -40.66 3.07
C THR A 65 10.72 -41.70 2.57
N GLY A 66 10.21 -41.55 1.35
CA GLY A 66 9.14 -42.42 0.84
C GLY A 66 7.78 -42.21 1.52
N TYR A 67 7.55 -41.05 2.14
CA TYR A 67 6.28 -40.71 2.79
C TYR A 67 5.09 -40.90 1.83
N ASP A 68 4.11 -41.71 2.25
CA ASP A 68 2.92 -42.08 1.47
C ASP A 68 1.64 -41.31 1.87
N GLY A 69 1.77 -40.37 2.82
CA GLY A 69 0.64 -39.57 3.28
C GLY A 69 0.15 -38.53 2.25
N GLU A 70 -1.13 -38.21 2.33
CA GLU A 70 -1.71 -37.17 1.50
C GLU A 70 -1.26 -35.76 1.92
N TYR A 71 -1.27 -34.82 0.96
CA TYR A 71 -0.90 -33.43 1.21
C TYR A 71 -1.71 -32.77 2.32
N THR A 72 -2.98 -33.16 2.50
CA THR A 72 -3.91 -32.57 3.48
C THR A 72 -3.41 -32.56 4.93
N THR A 73 -2.54 -33.50 5.30
CA THR A 73 -1.98 -33.60 6.67
C THR A 73 -0.80 -32.65 6.90
N THR A 74 0.02 -32.41 5.88
CA THR A 74 1.24 -31.61 5.97
C THR A 74 0.99 -30.13 6.32
N PRO A 75 0.03 -29.41 5.69
CA PRO A 75 -0.27 -28.02 6.06
C PRO A 75 -0.68 -27.84 7.51
N GLY A 76 -1.48 -28.78 8.04
CA GLY A 76 -1.91 -28.77 9.44
C GLY A 76 -0.73 -28.91 10.40
N TYR A 77 0.22 -29.80 10.09
CA TYR A 77 1.45 -29.97 10.88
C TYR A 77 2.32 -28.73 10.86
N VAL A 78 2.66 -28.23 9.67
CA VAL A 78 3.51 -27.03 9.49
C VAL A 78 2.90 -25.80 10.17
N ARG A 79 1.57 -25.65 10.12
CA ARG A 79 0.89 -24.56 10.80
C ARG A 79 1.04 -24.66 12.32
N ARG A 80 0.75 -25.83 12.92
CA ARG A 80 0.91 -26.05 14.37
C ARG A 80 2.34 -25.82 14.84
N TRP A 81 3.32 -26.34 14.09
CA TRP A 81 4.73 -26.14 14.41
C TRP A 81 5.08 -24.64 14.43
N ARG A 82 4.66 -23.87 13.41
CA ARG A 82 4.89 -22.42 13.33
C ARG A 82 4.19 -21.67 14.46
N GLU A 83 3.00 -22.07 14.85
CA GLU A 83 2.26 -21.49 15.97
C GLU A 83 2.96 -21.77 17.31
N ALA A 84 3.43 -23.01 17.53
CA ALA A 84 4.13 -23.41 18.74
C ALA A 84 5.54 -22.78 18.87
N ASN A 85 6.22 -22.56 17.74
CA ASN A 85 7.57 -22.02 17.70
C ASN A 85 7.61 -20.52 17.29
N ARG A 86 6.49 -19.81 17.44
CA ARG A 86 6.49 -18.34 17.35
C ARG A 86 7.38 -17.80 18.46
N SER A 87 8.55 -17.23 18.05
CA SER A 87 9.37 -16.48 18.99
C SER A 87 8.61 -15.23 19.41
N GLY A 88 8.66 -14.89 20.72
CA GLY A 88 8.04 -13.67 21.23
C GLY A 88 8.61 -12.37 20.62
N SER A 89 9.71 -12.47 19.84
CA SER A 89 10.26 -11.39 18.99
C SER A 89 9.46 -11.14 17.71
N ASP A 90 8.54 -12.04 17.32
CA ASP A 90 7.61 -11.84 16.20
C ASP A 90 6.35 -11.03 16.59
N GLY A 91 6.32 -10.50 17.80
CA GLY A 91 5.37 -9.49 18.20
C GLY A 91 5.69 -8.20 17.46
N TYR A 92 5.05 -8.00 16.30
CA TYR A 92 5.02 -6.68 15.67
C TYR A 92 4.37 -5.73 16.68
N GLY A 93 5.19 -4.80 17.22
CA GLY A 93 4.65 -3.70 17.98
C GLY A 93 3.64 -2.99 17.08
N GLU A 94 2.47 -2.72 17.61
CA GLU A 94 1.47 -1.98 16.87
C GLU A 94 2.02 -0.59 16.54
N LEU A 95 2.11 -0.26 15.25
CA LEU A 95 2.48 1.08 14.83
C LEU A 95 1.33 2.03 15.19
N VAL A 96 1.56 2.87 16.17
CA VAL A 96 0.65 3.96 16.54
C VAL A 96 1.06 5.21 15.76
N TRP A 97 0.25 5.59 14.81
CA TRP A 97 0.47 6.79 14.02
C TRP A 97 0.00 8.04 14.75
N ALA A 98 0.81 9.09 14.72
CA ALA A 98 0.39 10.41 15.20
C ALA A 98 -0.73 10.98 14.31
N PRO A 99 -1.65 11.79 14.87
CA PRO A 99 -2.65 12.45 14.05
C PRO A 99 -2.00 13.38 13.01
N GLY A 100 -2.62 13.46 11.82
CA GLY A 100 -2.17 14.28 10.72
C GLY A 100 -1.02 13.70 9.88
N VAL A 101 -0.45 12.54 10.25
CA VAL A 101 0.55 11.86 9.41
C VAL A 101 -0.16 11.19 8.24
N ALA A 102 0.30 11.47 7.02
CA ALA A 102 -0.22 10.86 5.80
C ALA A 102 0.79 9.89 5.18
N GLN A 103 0.31 8.78 4.64
CA GLN A 103 1.08 7.86 3.79
C GLN A 103 0.64 8.04 2.35
N ILE A 104 1.61 8.02 1.44
CA ILE A 104 1.39 8.30 0.02
C ILE A 104 1.94 7.14 -0.81
N ASP A 105 1.15 6.74 -1.81
CA ASP A 105 1.55 5.72 -2.79
C ASP A 105 0.84 5.96 -4.13
N PHE A 106 1.43 5.44 -5.20
CA PHE A 106 0.81 5.42 -6.51
C PHE A 106 0.14 4.07 -6.78
N GLY A 107 -0.92 4.11 -7.55
CA GLY A 107 -1.58 2.93 -8.08
C GLY A 107 -2.06 3.16 -9.51
N VAL A 108 -2.31 2.09 -10.24
CA VAL A 108 -2.87 2.17 -11.59
C VAL A 108 -4.24 1.51 -11.63
N ALA A 109 -5.21 2.18 -12.24
CA ALA A 109 -6.54 1.66 -12.49
C ALA A 109 -7.00 1.98 -13.92
N LYS A 110 -7.99 1.27 -14.45
CA LYS A 110 -8.61 1.64 -15.72
C LYS A 110 -9.67 2.72 -15.50
N ALA A 111 -9.63 3.77 -16.32
CA ALA A 111 -10.64 4.82 -16.38
C ALA A 111 -10.94 5.20 -17.83
N ARG A 112 -12.06 5.88 -18.07
CA ARG A 112 -12.38 6.48 -19.38
C ARG A 112 -12.15 7.98 -19.29
N ILE A 113 -11.20 8.47 -20.08
CA ILE A 113 -10.93 9.90 -20.22
C ILE A 113 -11.28 10.31 -21.64
N ALA A 114 -12.20 11.27 -21.79
CA ALA A 114 -12.74 11.71 -23.09
C ALA A 114 -13.21 10.52 -23.98
N GLY A 115 -13.83 9.51 -23.34
CA GLY A 115 -14.34 8.30 -24.01
C GLY A 115 -13.30 7.19 -24.25
N GLU A 116 -11.99 7.46 -24.12
CA GLU A 116 -10.93 6.46 -24.28
C GLU A 116 -10.63 5.71 -22.97
N LEU A 117 -10.48 4.38 -23.04
CA LEU A 117 -10.08 3.56 -21.89
C LEU A 117 -8.55 3.63 -21.72
N VAL A 118 -8.12 4.29 -20.65
CA VAL A 118 -6.70 4.53 -20.35
C VAL A 118 -6.26 3.84 -19.06
N ASP A 119 -4.95 3.70 -18.87
CA ASP A 119 -4.35 3.47 -17.56
C ASP A 119 -4.27 4.82 -16.83
N ASP A 120 -5.09 4.96 -15.80
CA ASP A 120 -5.13 6.13 -14.94
C ASP A 120 -4.17 5.92 -13.76
N HIS A 121 -3.21 6.83 -13.60
CA HIS A 121 -2.28 6.83 -12.48
C HIS A 121 -2.92 7.53 -11.29
N CYS A 122 -3.16 6.77 -10.25
CA CYS A 122 -3.89 7.25 -9.07
C CYS A 122 -2.91 7.56 -7.95
N LEU A 123 -2.90 8.80 -7.46
CA LEU A 123 -2.23 9.14 -6.21
C LEU A 123 -3.15 8.84 -5.04
N VAL A 124 -2.71 7.96 -4.14
CA VAL A 124 -3.43 7.58 -2.93
C VAL A 124 -2.77 8.21 -1.72
N VAL A 125 -3.56 8.94 -0.93
CA VAL A 125 -3.16 9.56 0.34
C VAL A 125 -3.98 8.92 1.45
N THR A 126 -3.31 8.28 2.40
CA THR A 126 -3.95 7.57 3.51
C THR A 126 -3.53 8.17 4.84
N PHE A 127 -4.47 8.41 5.73
CA PHE A 127 -4.23 8.78 7.12
C PHE A 127 -4.37 7.52 7.99
N PRO A 128 -3.25 6.89 8.39
CA PRO A 128 -3.30 5.57 9.05
C PRO A 128 -4.00 5.58 10.40
N ARG A 129 -4.03 6.73 11.09
CA ARG A 129 -4.69 6.87 12.40
C ARG A 129 -6.21 6.73 12.29
N SER A 130 -6.83 7.44 11.35
CA SER A 130 -8.28 7.38 11.11
C SER A 130 -8.69 6.33 10.10
N ASN A 131 -7.73 5.80 9.33
CA ASN A 131 -7.97 4.98 8.16
C ASN A 131 -8.71 5.72 7.02
N MET A 132 -8.66 7.07 7.04
CA MET A 132 -9.15 7.91 5.96
C MET A 132 -8.27 7.75 4.73
N ARG A 133 -8.87 7.72 3.56
CA ARG A 133 -8.18 7.52 2.30
C ARG A 133 -8.73 8.46 1.26
N TYR A 134 -7.83 9.11 0.55
CA TYR A 134 -8.13 9.92 -0.62
C TYR A 134 -7.41 9.37 -1.83
N VAL A 135 -8.01 9.56 -2.99
CA VAL A 135 -7.39 9.21 -4.27
C VAL A 135 -7.75 10.25 -5.30
N THR A 136 -6.76 10.65 -6.10
CA THR A 136 -6.96 11.53 -7.26
C THR A 136 -6.33 10.94 -8.51
N SER A 137 -6.79 11.40 -9.67
CA SER A 137 -6.43 10.91 -11.01
C SER A 137 -5.33 11.75 -11.62
N LEU A 138 -4.31 11.10 -12.16
CA LEU A 138 -3.14 11.76 -12.77
C LEU A 138 -2.77 11.09 -14.10
N PRO A 139 -2.17 11.82 -15.03
CA PRO A 139 -1.70 11.25 -16.30
C PRO A 139 -0.40 10.46 -16.19
N GLY A 140 0.30 10.52 -15.03
CA GLY A 140 1.58 9.85 -14.80
C GLY A 140 2.05 9.93 -13.36
N GLU A 141 3.27 9.42 -13.11
CA GLU A 141 3.86 9.29 -11.77
C GLU A 141 5.15 10.15 -11.62
N ASN A 142 5.30 11.21 -12.43
CA ASN A 142 6.43 12.14 -12.29
C ASN A 142 6.26 13.10 -11.11
N ALA A 143 7.29 13.90 -10.82
CA ALA A 143 7.28 14.81 -9.67
C ALA A 143 6.24 15.94 -9.81
N GLU A 144 5.98 16.41 -11.00
CA GLU A 144 4.98 17.41 -11.30
C GLU A 144 3.57 16.87 -11.03
N CYS A 145 3.28 15.62 -11.47
CA CYS A 145 2.04 14.92 -11.19
C CYS A 145 1.86 14.67 -9.68
N LEU A 146 2.91 14.22 -8.99
CA LEU A 146 2.88 14.00 -7.55
C LEU A 146 2.50 15.29 -6.80
N CYS A 147 3.21 16.38 -7.07
CA CYS A 147 2.95 17.68 -6.44
C CYS A 147 1.53 18.18 -6.73
N HIS A 148 1.08 18.05 -7.99
CA HIS A 148 -0.28 18.45 -8.37
C HIS A 148 -1.34 17.65 -7.62
N GLY A 149 -1.23 16.33 -7.59
CA GLY A 149 -2.19 15.47 -6.89
C GLY A 149 -2.22 15.73 -5.38
N LEU A 150 -1.05 16.06 -4.77
CA LEU A 150 -1.01 16.47 -3.38
C LEU A 150 -1.69 17.82 -3.14
N VAL A 151 -1.52 18.80 -4.03
CA VAL A 151 -2.25 20.09 -3.96
C VAL A 151 -3.75 19.84 -4.00
N GLU A 152 -4.25 19.04 -4.96
CA GLU A 152 -5.69 18.72 -5.07
C GLU A 152 -6.24 18.11 -3.78
N VAL A 153 -5.52 17.12 -3.21
CA VAL A 153 -5.94 16.48 -1.95
C VAL A 153 -5.91 17.48 -0.79
N PHE A 154 -4.85 18.30 -0.66
CA PHE A 154 -4.71 19.25 0.43
C PHE A 154 -5.77 20.36 0.38
N GLU A 155 -6.08 20.86 -0.81
CA GLU A 155 -7.16 21.82 -1.02
C GLU A 155 -8.52 21.20 -0.69
N HIS A 156 -8.77 19.97 -1.10
CA HIS A 156 -10.01 19.24 -0.81
C HIS A 156 -10.23 19.03 0.70
N ILE A 157 -9.20 18.61 1.45
CA ILE A 157 -9.30 18.37 2.89
C ILE A 157 -9.21 19.65 3.73
N GLY A 158 -8.78 20.76 3.11
CA GLY A 158 -8.63 22.07 3.75
C GLY A 158 -7.41 22.17 4.66
N GLY A 159 -6.33 21.43 4.41
CA GLY A 159 -5.12 21.50 5.23
C GLY A 159 -3.98 20.61 4.72
N VAL A 160 -2.81 20.78 5.32
CA VAL A 160 -1.55 20.15 4.91
C VAL A 160 -1.06 19.18 5.99
N PRO A 161 -0.81 17.90 5.70
CA PRO A 161 -0.17 16.97 6.63
C PRO A 161 1.22 17.48 7.06
N PRO A 162 1.53 17.56 8.36
CA PRO A 162 2.87 17.97 8.80
C PRO A 162 3.95 16.95 8.42
N VAL A 163 3.57 15.69 8.29
CA VAL A 163 4.48 14.60 7.92
C VAL A 163 3.84 13.76 6.83
N ILE A 164 4.60 13.50 5.76
CA ILE A 164 4.24 12.53 4.75
C ILE A 164 5.24 11.38 4.73
N VAL A 165 4.75 10.15 4.57
CA VAL A 165 5.55 8.94 4.51
C VAL A 165 5.37 8.29 3.14
N MET A 166 6.48 8.03 2.45
CA MET A 166 6.49 7.47 1.10
C MET A 166 7.37 6.23 1.05
N ASP A 167 6.93 5.23 0.27
CA ASP A 167 7.75 4.02 0.08
C ASP A 167 8.87 4.22 -0.91
N ASN A 168 8.52 4.74 -2.05
CA ASN A 168 9.41 4.77 -3.20
C ASN A 168 9.71 6.22 -3.62
N ALA A 169 10.96 6.45 -4.00
CA ALA A 169 11.38 7.72 -4.56
C ALA A 169 10.86 7.94 -6.00
N THR A 170 10.17 6.94 -6.61
CA THR A 170 9.62 7.06 -7.96
C THR A 170 8.63 8.23 -8.01
N GLY A 171 8.88 9.20 -8.88
CA GLY A 171 8.16 10.46 -8.91
C GLY A 171 8.63 11.52 -7.90
N ALA A 172 9.03 11.16 -6.68
CA ALA A 172 9.51 12.11 -5.67
C ALA A 172 11.00 12.47 -5.82
N GLY A 173 11.83 11.57 -6.38
CA GLY A 173 13.28 11.79 -6.49
C GLY A 173 14.03 10.55 -6.97
N ARG A 174 15.31 10.50 -6.65
CA ARG A 174 16.19 9.38 -7.00
C ARG A 174 16.82 8.78 -5.75
N ARG A 175 16.82 7.46 -5.64
CA ARG A 175 17.51 6.74 -4.57
C ARG A 175 18.92 6.36 -5.04
N ASN A 176 19.93 6.68 -4.24
CA ASN A 176 21.32 6.28 -4.54
C ASN A 176 21.59 4.84 -4.04
N ALA A 177 22.79 4.32 -4.36
CA ALA A 177 23.21 2.97 -3.96
C ALA A 177 23.30 2.78 -2.43
N ARG A 178 23.38 3.86 -1.64
CA ARG A 178 23.40 3.83 -0.17
C ARG A 178 22.00 3.85 0.44
N GLY A 179 20.93 3.93 -0.40
CA GLY A 179 19.56 3.99 0.06
C GLY A 179 19.04 5.41 0.36
N GLU A 180 19.88 6.45 0.23
CA GLU A 180 19.49 7.84 0.44
C GLU A 180 18.66 8.35 -0.75
N VAL A 181 17.60 9.08 -0.47
CA VAL A 181 16.74 9.66 -1.48
C VAL A 181 17.10 11.14 -1.67
N THR A 182 17.41 11.51 -2.90
CA THR A 182 17.53 12.92 -3.30
C THR A 182 16.21 13.33 -3.96
N PRO A 183 15.42 14.24 -3.37
CA PRO A 183 14.17 14.70 -3.96
C PRO A 183 14.40 15.36 -5.34
N ALA A 184 13.41 15.28 -6.21
CA ALA A 184 13.37 16.10 -7.41
C ALA A 184 13.20 17.58 -7.02
N ALA A 185 13.82 18.49 -7.73
CA ALA A 185 13.83 19.92 -7.36
C ALA A 185 12.43 20.51 -7.19
N VAL A 186 11.46 20.11 -8.02
CA VAL A 186 10.07 20.57 -7.89
C VAL A 186 9.42 19.99 -6.62
N PHE A 187 9.72 18.76 -6.24
CA PHE A 187 9.19 18.16 -5.03
C PHE A 187 9.85 18.75 -3.75
N ASP A 188 11.15 19.03 -3.80
CA ASP A 188 11.86 19.71 -2.70
C ASP A 188 11.29 21.11 -2.45
N ALA A 189 11.05 21.87 -3.53
CA ALA A 189 10.37 23.17 -3.47
C ALA A 189 8.93 23.05 -2.91
N PHE A 190 8.20 22.00 -3.31
CA PHE A 190 6.85 21.70 -2.79
C PHE A 190 6.86 21.45 -1.27
N LEU A 191 7.80 20.62 -0.79
CA LEU A 191 7.96 20.33 0.63
C LEU A 191 8.26 21.59 1.45
N ALA A 192 9.18 22.41 0.93
CA ALA A 192 9.54 23.69 1.57
C ALA A 192 8.35 24.67 1.61
N HIS A 193 7.60 24.81 0.48
CA HIS A 193 6.42 25.67 0.38
C HIS A 193 5.33 25.30 1.40
N HIS A 194 5.06 24.00 1.54
CA HIS A 194 4.03 23.48 2.45
C HIS A 194 4.55 23.18 3.85
N ARG A 195 5.87 23.30 4.11
CA ARG A 195 6.55 22.98 5.39
C ARG A 195 6.37 21.53 5.83
N ILE A 196 6.41 20.60 4.89
CA ILE A 196 6.19 19.18 5.12
C ILE A 196 7.51 18.48 5.46
N ASP A 197 7.52 17.62 6.48
CA ASP A 197 8.57 16.64 6.74
C ASP A 197 8.28 15.37 5.92
N ALA A 198 9.08 15.10 4.88
CA ALA A 198 8.94 13.91 4.06
C ALA A 198 9.86 12.79 4.54
N ARG A 199 9.28 11.62 4.83
CA ARG A 199 9.99 10.42 5.25
C ARG A 199 9.87 9.33 4.21
N PHE A 200 11.01 8.77 3.83
CA PHE A 200 11.06 7.66 2.89
C PHE A 200 11.30 6.36 3.67
N CYS A 201 10.40 5.40 3.51
CA CYS A 201 10.54 4.09 4.15
C CYS A 201 11.81 3.38 3.67
N ASP A 202 12.41 2.59 4.56
CA ASP A 202 13.53 1.75 4.20
C ASP A 202 13.10 0.64 3.23
N PRO A 203 13.98 0.24 2.29
CA PRO A 203 13.74 -0.93 1.47
C PRO A 203 13.49 -2.14 2.37
N TYR A 204 12.40 -2.87 2.12
CA TYR A 204 11.96 -4.06 2.87
C TYR A 204 11.16 -3.84 4.17
N SER A 205 10.83 -2.61 4.54
CA SER A 205 9.96 -2.30 5.71
C SER A 205 8.46 -2.43 5.38
N GLY A 206 8.05 -3.54 4.78
CA GLY A 206 6.65 -3.78 4.36
C GLY A 206 5.60 -3.71 5.48
N TRP A 207 6.02 -3.75 6.76
CA TRP A 207 5.14 -3.60 7.91
C TRP A 207 4.75 -2.12 8.18
N GLU A 208 5.57 -1.16 7.73
CA GLU A 208 5.23 0.27 7.81
C GLU A 208 4.21 0.69 6.74
N LYS A 209 4.06 -0.09 5.67
CA LYS A 209 3.24 0.20 4.50
C LYS A 209 1.86 -0.45 4.49
N GLY A 210 1.59 -1.40 5.37
CA GLY A 210 0.38 -2.22 5.30
C GLY A 210 -0.93 -1.42 5.15
N ALA A 211 -0.94 -0.16 5.57
CA ALA A 211 -2.10 0.72 5.45
C ALA A 211 -2.28 1.23 4.00
N VAL A 212 -1.22 1.72 3.35
CA VAL A 212 -1.35 2.34 2.01
C VAL A 212 -1.43 1.29 0.89
N GLU A 213 -0.67 0.19 0.94
CA GLU A 213 -0.80 -0.91 -0.03
C GLU A 213 -2.22 -1.52 -0.02
N ASN A 214 -2.79 -1.69 1.18
CA ASN A 214 -4.18 -2.10 1.32
C ASN A 214 -5.15 -1.04 0.81
N ALA A 215 -4.83 0.26 0.94
CA ALA A 215 -5.67 1.36 0.47
C ALA A 215 -5.81 1.37 -1.05
N VAL A 216 -4.73 1.23 -1.81
CA VAL A 216 -4.77 1.17 -3.29
C VAL A 216 -5.71 0.07 -3.75
N GLY A 217 -5.54 -1.16 -3.23
CA GLY A 217 -6.40 -2.29 -3.59
C GLY A 217 -7.86 -2.12 -3.14
N PHE A 218 -8.08 -1.52 -1.97
CA PHE A 218 -9.41 -1.24 -1.43
C PHE A 218 -10.15 -0.19 -2.29
N LEU A 219 -9.53 0.95 -2.56
CA LEU A 219 -10.13 2.03 -3.35
C LEU A 219 -10.42 1.59 -4.77
N ARG A 220 -9.50 0.84 -5.40
CA ARG A 220 -9.74 0.27 -6.73
C ARG A 220 -11.04 -0.56 -6.78
N ARG A 221 -11.26 -1.43 -5.81
CA ARG A 221 -12.47 -2.29 -5.78
C ARG A 221 -13.75 -1.55 -5.41
N ASN A 222 -13.68 -0.53 -4.56
CA ASN A 222 -14.86 0.12 -4.00
C ASN A 222 -15.25 1.40 -4.73
N LEU A 223 -14.30 2.09 -5.39
CA LEU A 223 -14.58 3.35 -6.09
C LEU A 223 -14.46 3.25 -7.61
N MET A 224 -13.60 2.35 -8.13
CA MET A 224 -13.23 2.32 -9.54
C MET A 224 -13.82 1.12 -10.30
N VAL A 225 -14.78 0.43 -9.73
CA VAL A 225 -15.51 -0.68 -10.38
C VAL A 225 -16.99 -0.33 -10.39
N PRO A 226 -17.61 -0.18 -11.57
CA PRO A 226 -17.02 -0.17 -12.91
C PRO A 226 -16.03 0.99 -13.13
N PRO A 227 -15.20 0.97 -14.21
CA PRO A 227 -14.30 2.08 -14.52
C PRO A 227 -15.03 3.41 -14.54
N LEU A 228 -14.44 4.41 -13.90
CA LEU A 228 -14.99 5.76 -13.86
C LEU A 228 -14.78 6.45 -15.21
N GLU A 229 -15.62 7.43 -15.50
CA GLU A 229 -15.61 8.19 -16.75
C GLU A 229 -15.63 9.69 -16.49
N ALA A 230 -14.79 10.44 -17.20
CA ALA A 230 -14.70 11.90 -17.14
C ALA A 230 -14.05 12.45 -18.42
N GLU A 231 -14.18 13.74 -18.67
CA GLU A 231 -13.54 14.40 -19.80
C GLU A 231 -12.04 14.64 -19.57
N THR A 232 -11.63 14.83 -18.31
CA THR A 232 -10.24 15.13 -17.94
C THR A 232 -9.84 14.44 -16.63
N HIS A 233 -8.52 14.27 -16.40
CA HIS A 233 -7.99 13.78 -15.12
C HIS A 233 -8.43 14.66 -13.95
N ALA A 234 -8.42 16.00 -14.10
CA ALA A 234 -8.86 16.92 -13.06
C ALA A 234 -10.34 16.76 -12.69
N GLN A 235 -11.22 16.47 -13.66
CA GLN A 235 -12.62 16.16 -13.39
C GLN A 235 -12.75 14.80 -12.68
N LEU A 236 -12.01 13.80 -13.15
CA LEU A 236 -12.00 12.47 -12.54
C LEU A 236 -11.49 12.52 -11.10
N GLY A 237 -10.42 13.28 -10.84
CA GLY A 237 -9.86 13.48 -9.50
C GLY A 237 -10.91 14.04 -8.52
N ARG A 238 -11.65 15.07 -8.91
CA ARG A 238 -12.74 15.62 -8.08
C ARG A 238 -13.82 14.59 -7.78
N ILE A 239 -14.28 13.83 -8.79
CA ILE A 239 -15.25 12.75 -8.60
C ILE A 239 -14.72 11.70 -7.60
N MET A 240 -13.43 11.34 -7.70
CA MET A 240 -12.81 10.38 -6.80
C MET A 240 -12.73 10.91 -5.36
N LEU A 241 -12.34 12.17 -5.16
CA LEU A 241 -12.26 12.80 -3.84
C LEU A 241 -13.63 12.84 -3.14
N ASP A 242 -14.68 13.28 -3.85
CA ASP A 242 -16.05 13.29 -3.31
C ASP A 242 -16.54 11.88 -2.93
N ARG A 243 -16.20 10.86 -3.76
CA ARG A 243 -16.52 9.46 -3.45
C ARG A 243 -15.74 8.92 -2.25
N CYS A 244 -14.53 9.39 -2.02
CA CYS A 244 -13.77 9.05 -0.81
C CYS A 244 -14.47 9.55 0.45
N ASP A 245 -14.98 10.77 0.45
CA ASP A 245 -15.75 11.31 1.57
C ASP A 245 -17.03 10.52 1.82
N ALA A 246 -17.80 10.21 0.77
CA ALA A 246 -19.02 9.41 0.87
C ALA A 246 -18.72 7.98 1.40
N LEU A 247 -17.60 7.37 0.95
CA LEU A 247 -17.17 6.07 1.43
C LEU A 247 -16.75 6.10 2.89
N ALA A 248 -16.04 7.16 3.32
CA ALA A 248 -15.62 7.34 4.70
C ALA A 248 -16.79 7.57 5.66
N ALA A 249 -17.83 8.29 5.21
CA ALA A 249 -19.05 8.50 5.98
C ALA A 249 -19.84 7.20 6.21
N SER A 250 -19.85 6.31 5.22
CA SER A 250 -20.55 5.01 5.30
C SER A 250 -19.72 3.88 5.92
N SER A 251 -18.41 3.99 5.94
CA SER A 251 -17.50 2.97 6.45
C SER A 251 -17.19 3.16 7.93
N ARG A 252 -17.09 2.05 8.68
CA ARG A 252 -16.74 2.09 10.10
C ARG A 252 -15.25 1.81 10.31
N HIS A 253 -14.66 2.59 11.20
CA HIS A 253 -13.28 2.35 11.64
C HIS A 253 -13.21 1.00 12.39
N TYR A 254 -12.30 0.12 11.97
CA TYR A 254 -12.22 -1.29 12.40
C TYR A 254 -12.04 -1.50 13.91
N ARG A 255 -11.50 -0.51 14.65
CA ARG A 255 -11.31 -0.57 16.11
C ARG A 255 -12.33 0.24 16.89
N ARG A 256 -12.72 1.42 16.35
CA ARG A 256 -13.54 2.37 17.10
C ARG A 256 -15.04 2.18 16.85
N GLY A 257 -15.40 1.49 15.75
CA GLY A 257 -16.80 1.25 15.40
C GLY A 257 -17.59 2.47 14.94
N THR A 258 -17.01 3.69 15.01
CA THR A 258 -17.56 4.95 14.49
C THR A 258 -17.23 5.13 13.02
N ALA A 259 -17.89 6.06 12.32
CA ALA A 259 -17.57 6.34 10.93
C ALA A 259 -16.12 6.82 10.77
N ILE A 260 -15.46 6.44 9.67
CA ILE A 260 -14.08 6.85 9.38
C ILE A 260 -14.00 8.38 9.28
N GLY A 261 -15.00 9.03 8.67
CA GLY A 261 -15.07 10.49 8.56
C GLY A 261 -15.08 11.18 9.91
N ASP A 262 -15.75 10.62 10.94
CA ASP A 262 -15.76 11.18 12.29
C ASP A 262 -14.36 11.07 12.95
N VAL A 263 -13.70 9.91 12.79
CA VAL A 263 -12.34 9.70 13.31
C VAL A 263 -11.32 10.60 12.60
N PHE A 264 -11.52 10.90 11.33
CA PHE A 264 -10.66 11.82 10.56
C PHE A 264 -10.66 13.24 11.12
N GLY A 265 -11.66 13.61 11.91
CA GLY A 265 -11.64 14.88 12.67
C GLY A 265 -10.39 15.05 13.52
N GLU A 266 -9.81 13.97 14.06
CA GLU A 266 -8.55 14.02 14.85
C GLU A 266 -7.34 14.32 13.94
N ASP A 267 -7.28 13.70 12.75
CA ASP A 267 -6.22 13.99 11.78
C ASP A 267 -6.35 15.42 11.26
N ARG A 268 -7.58 15.85 10.92
CA ARG A 268 -7.85 17.19 10.41
C ARG A 268 -7.44 18.28 11.40
N ALA A 269 -7.65 18.07 12.70
CA ALA A 269 -7.23 19.01 13.75
C ALA A 269 -5.71 19.16 13.86
N ALA A 270 -4.94 18.18 13.37
CA ALA A 270 -3.48 18.18 13.38
C ALA A 270 -2.88 18.67 12.04
N LEU A 271 -3.70 18.95 11.03
CA LEU A 271 -3.21 19.50 9.76
C LEU A 271 -2.75 20.95 9.95
N MET A 272 -1.73 21.32 9.20
CA MET A 272 -1.30 22.71 9.08
C MET A 272 -2.25 23.47 8.13
N PRO A 273 -2.40 24.80 8.28
CA PRO A 273 -3.19 25.60 7.37
C PRO A 273 -2.59 25.58 5.96
N LEU A 274 -3.45 25.66 4.96
CA LEU A 274 -3.03 25.85 3.56
C LEU A 274 -2.20 27.14 3.42
N PRO A 275 -1.13 27.14 2.62
CA PRO A 275 -0.42 28.36 2.26
C PRO A 275 -1.38 29.36 1.59
N SER A 276 -1.10 30.66 1.76
CA SER A 276 -1.88 31.75 1.15
C SER A 276 -1.78 31.77 -0.39
N THR A 277 -0.75 31.13 -0.93
CA THR A 277 -0.50 31.02 -2.37
C THR A 277 -0.49 29.55 -2.74
N THR A 278 -1.24 29.14 -3.75
CA THR A 278 -1.22 27.78 -4.29
C THR A 278 0.15 27.49 -4.92
N PHE A 279 0.68 26.30 -4.66
CA PHE A 279 1.91 25.85 -5.31
C PHE A 279 1.62 25.44 -6.76
N ASP A 280 2.40 25.98 -7.68
CA ASP A 280 2.33 25.60 -9.10
C ASP A 280 3.44 24.58 -9.42
N PRO A 281 3.10 23.31 -9.69
CA PRO A 281 4.07 22.23 -9.89
C PRO A 281 4.66 22.26 -11.30
N ILE A 282 5.41 23.30 -11.61
CA ILE A 282 6.08 23.47 -12.90
C ILE A 282 7.59 23.27 -12.77
N ARG A 283 8.19 22.70 -13.81
CA ARG A 283 9.63 22.53 -13.94
C ARG A 283 10.14 23.31 -15.15
N TRP A 284 11.12 24.16 -14.90
CA TRP A 284 11.79 24.91 -15.96
C TRP A 284 13.04 24.17 -16.42
N GLU A 285 13.18 24.00 -17.72
CA GLU A 285 14.37 23.41 -18.33
C GLU A 285 14.91 24.28 -19.46
N SER A 286 16.24 24.32 -19.58
CA SER A 286 16.90 24.92 -20.74
C SER A 286 17.33 23.80 -21.68
N ARG A 287 16.86 23.84 -22.91
CA ARG A 287 17.19 22.87 -23.97
C ARG A 287 17.68 23.61 -25.22
N ARG A 288 18.60 23.02 -25.94
CA ARG A 288 19.03 23.56 -27.25
C ARG A 288 18.31 22.77 -28.33
N ALA A 289 17.62 23.50 -29.22
CA ALA A 289 16.99 22.89 -30.39
C ALA A 289 18.07 22.37 -31.37
N ASP A 290 17.83 21.19 -31.93
CA ASP A 290 18.70 20.58 -32.93
C ASP A 290 18.58 21.27 -34.30
N LYS A 291 19.26 20.73 -35.33
CA LYS A 291 19.22 21.23 -36.70
C LYS A 291 17.81 21.20 -37.33
N TYR A 292 16.87 20.47 -36.78
CA TYR A 292 15.48 20.37 -37.21
C TYR A 292 14.54 21.21 -36.34
N GLY A 293 15.06 21.94 -35.38
CA GLY A 293 14.24 22.69 -34.42
C GLY A 293 13.54 21.81 -33.39
N GLN A 294 14.10 20.61 -33.11
CA GLN A 294 13.58 19.68 -32.14
C GLN A 294 14.35 19.75 -30.82
N ILE A 295 13.66 19.47 -29.71
CA ILE A 295 14.23 19.38 -28.35
C ILE A 295 13.87 18.04 -27.75
N ASP A 296 14.78 17.46 -26.95
CA ASP A 296 14.56 16.24 -26.20
C ASP A 296 14.25 16.56 -24.73
N ILE A 297 13.11 16.05 -24.21
CA ILE A 297 12.68 16.22 -22.83
C ILE A 297 12.12 14.87 -22.34
N ASP A 298 12.61 14.39 -21.20
CA ASP A 298 12.15 13.14 -20.56
C ASP A 298 12.12 11.95 -21.53
N SER A 299 13.17 11.81 -22.36
CA SER A 299 13.31 10.78 -23.40
C SER A 299 12.29 10.89 -24.56
N ASN A 300 11.51 11.96 -24.63
CA ASN A 300 10.63 12.27 -25.76
C ASN A 300 11.18 13.44 -26.57
N ARG A 301 10.84 13.43 -27.86
CA ARG A 301 11.27 14.44 -28.81
C ARG A 301 10.11 15.32 -29.23
N TYR A 302 10.29 16.64 -29.08
CA TYR A 302 9.27 17.64 -29.36
C TYR A 302 9.76 18.62 -30.42
N LEU A 303 8.86 19.05 -31.32
CA LEU A 303 9.15 20.11 -32.29
C LEU A 303 8.95 21.46 -31.62
N ALA A 304 10.05 22.14 -31.30
CA ALA A 304 10.00 23.52 -30.80
C ALA A 304 9.73 24.54 -31.91
N GLY A 305 10.09 24.20 -33.16
CA GLY A 305 9.90 25.04 -34.34
C GLY A 305 11.19 25.22 -35.14
N ALA A 306 11.08 25.17 -36.47
CA ALA A 306 12.23 25.28 -37.37
C ALA A 306 13.02 26.61 -37.20
N ALA A 307 12.35 27.70 -36.81
CA ALA A 307 12.98 28.98 -36.53
C ALA A 307 13.91 29.00 -35.30
N LEU A 308 13.79 27.97 -34.42
CA LEU A 308 14.58 27.82 -33.19
C LEU A 308 15.82 26.96 -33.38
N HIS A 309 16.11 26.51 -34.60
CA HIS A 309 17.30 25.72 -34.92
C HIS A 309 18.58 26.30 -34.27
N GLY A 310 19.29 25.45 -33.52
CA GLY A 310 20.50 25.80 -32.82
C GLY A 310 20.37 26.79 -31.65
N ARG A 311 19.18 27.27 -31.34
CA ARG A 311 18.91 28.23 -30.26
C ARG A 311 18.64 27.51 -28.93
N ALA A 312 18.97 28.19 -27.84
CA ALA A 312 18.54 27.77 -26.50
C ALA A 312 17.05 28.15 -26.33
N CYS A 313 16.28 27.18 -25.85
CA CYS A 313 14.86 27.32 -25.55
C CYS A 313 14.65 27.13 -24.03
N GLN A 314 13.84 27.98 -23.41
CA GLN A 314 13.30 27.72 -22.08
C GLN A 314 12.01 26.91 -22.23
N VAL A 315 11.92 25.83 -21.54
CA VAL A 315 10.80 24.91 -21.61
C VAL A 315 10.14 24.83 -20.24
N ILE A 316 8.82 24.92 -20.23
CA ILE A 316 8.00 24.71 -19.04
C ILE A 316 7.40 23.31 -19.14
N CYS A 317 7.76 22.45 -18.19
CA CYS A 317 7.13 21.14 -18.04
C CYS A 317 6.04 21.28 -16.99
N VAL A 318 4.81 20.98 -17.37
CA VAL A 318 3.64 21.02 -16.49
C VAL A 318 2.99 19.65 -16.42
N TRP A 319 2.30 19.36 -15.33
CA TRP A 319 1.52 18.14 -15.23
C TRP A 319 0.40 18.12 -16.30
N GLY A 320 0.07 16.96 -16.82
CA GLY A 320 -1.14 16.76 -17.65
C GLY A 320 -1.12 17.34 -19.06
N VAL A 321 -0.05 17.94 -19.51
CA VAL A 321 0.05 18.46 -20.88
C VAL A 321 1.07 17.64 -21.68
N PHE A 322 0.58 16.58 -22.29
CA PHE A 322 1.23 15.97 -23.44
C PHE A 322 0.48 16.44 -24.68
N TYR A 323 0.90 17.54 -25.28
CA TYR A 323 0.50 17.82 -26.65
C TYR A 323 1.13 16.74 -27.53
N LYS A 324 0.26 15.93 -28.17
CA LYS A 324 0.63 15.11 -29.31
C LYS A 324 0.95 15.99 -30.52
#